data_0fb72ea993531f57d523f38988529637
#
_entry.id   0fb72ea993531f57d523f38988529637
#
_cell.length_a   1.000
_cell.length_b   1.000
_cell.length_c   1.000
_cell.angle_alpha   90.00
_cell.angle_beta   90.00
_cell.angle_gamma   90.00
#
_symmetry.space_group_name_H-M   'P 1'
#
loop_
_entity.id
_entity.type
_entity.pdbx_description
1 polymer ?
#
loop_
_entity_poly.entity_id
_entity_poly.type
_entity_poly.pdbx_seq_one_letter_code
_entity_poly.pdbx_strand_id
1 'polypeptide(L)'
;MNFDIKAGDWDKDPGKHIRAALFAEEIIRVTENRFHERALEFGCGTGLVSFNLKDKTGEIILADTSEGMLKVLNEKILQKNITNMTPYHLNEVNTLRSAGNFDLVYTLLTLHHIRDLTPLFSDFREIIKPGGWLILGDLYTEDGSFHEGDPGFDGHKGFDPEDLARKLFSEGFRNISYHTFHTIEKVAGGSRKEFPLFLLHGRKD
;
A
#
# COMPACT_ATOMS: atom_id res chain seq x y z
N MET A 1 5.58 -15.80 0.68
CA MET A 1 4.14 -15.94 1.04
C MET A 1 3.33 -16.16 -0.22
N ASN A 2 2.40 -17.15 -0.26
CA ASN A 2 1.54 -17.33 -1.45
C ASN A 2 0.20 -16.61 -1.20
N PHE A 3 0.03 -15.43 -1.80
CA PHE A 3 -1.16 -14.59 -1.65
C PHE A 3 -2.39 -15.16 -2.37
N ASP A 4 -2.20 -15.90 -3.47
CA ASP A 4 -3.32 -16.52 -4.20
C ASP A 4 -4.12 -17.48 -3.33
N ILE A 5 -3.41 -18.31 -2.53
CA ILE A 5 -4.06 -19.25 -1.60
C ILE A 5 -4.83 -18.53 -0.49
N LYS A 6 -4.34 -17.38 -0.04
CA LYS A 6 -4.92 -16.61 1.08
C LYS A 6 -6.07 -15.70 0.65
N ALA A 7 -6.24 -15.45 -0.64
CA ALA A 7 -7.16 -14.44 -1.17
C ALA A 7 -8.61 -14.64 -0.70
N GLY A 8 -9.13 -15.87 -0.75
CA GLY A 8 -10.53 -16.17 -0.38
C GLY A 8 -10.88 -15.94 1.09
N ASP A 9 -9.87 -15.97 1.98
CA ASP A 9 -10.05 -15.74 3.42
C ASP A 9 -9.50 -14.39 3.88
N TRP A 10 -8.93 -13.60 2.95
CA TRP A 10 -8.22 -12.37 3.28
C TRP A 10 -9.07 -11.35 4.03
N ASP A 11 -10.30 -11.16 3.59
CA ASP A 11 -11.24 -10.18 4.15
C ASP A 11 -11.99 -10.67 5.39
N LYS A 12 -11.76 -11.92 5.84
CA LYS A 12 -12.39 -12.46 7.06
C LYS A 12 -11.76 -11.90 8.35
N ASP A 13 -10.57 -11.31 8.26
CA ASP A 13 -9.87 -10.73 9.39
C ASP A 13 -10.32 -9.27 9.63
N PRO A 14 -11.07 -8.98 10.72
CA PRO A 14 -11.54 -7.63 11.03
C PRO A 14 -10.40 -6.62 11.21
N GLY A 15 -9.23 -7.08 11.69
CA GLY A 15 -8.07 -6.21 11.89
C GLY A 15 -7.55 -5.61 10.59
N LYS A 16 -7.69 -6.32 9.46
CA LYS A 16 -7.33 -5.79 8.14
C LYS A 16 -8.26 -4.66 7.69
N HIS A 17 -9.56 -4.79 7.95
CA HIS A 17 -10.54 -3.74 7.63
C HIS A 17 -10.29 -2.48 8.47
N ILE A 18 -10.08 -2.64 9.78
CA ILE A 18 -9.78 -1.51 10.67
C ILE A 18 -8.53 -0.77 10.20
N ARG A 19 -7.44 -1.49 9.96
CA ARG A 19 -6.18 -0.93 9.51
C ARG A 19 -6.30 -0.21 8.17
N ALA A 20 -7.01 -0.81 7.22
CA ALA A 20 -7.25 -0.21 5.91
C ALA A 20 -8.09 1.08 6.00
N ALA A 21 -9.11 1.11 6.86
CA ALA A 21 -9.93 2.30 7.10
C ALA A 21 -9.10 3.42 7.74
N LEU A 22 -8.33 3.12 8.79
CA LEU A 22 -7.44 4.09 9.45
C LEU A 22 -6.40 4.66 8.48
N PHE A 23 -5.80 3.82 7.64
CA PHE A 23 -4.84 4.29 6.64
C PHE A 23 -5.51 5.20 5.60
N ALA A 24 -6.73 4.88 5.16
CA ALA A 24 -7.48 5.73 4.24
C ALA A 24 -7.85 7.08 4.90
N GLU A 25 -8.26 7.10 6.17
CA GLU A 25 -8.51 8.33 6.93
C GLU A 25 -7.24 9.20 7.00
N GLU A 26 -6.09 8.59 7.23
CA GLU A 26 -4.80 9.29 7.24
C GLU A 26 -4.44 9.85 5.85
N ILE A 27 -4.67 9.10 4.76
CA ILE A 27 -4.51 9.62 3.40
C ILE A 27 -5.35 10.87 3.20
N ILE A 28 -6.63 10.83 3.57
CA ILE A 28 -7.55 11.98 3.47
C ILE A 28 -7.02 13.16 4.30
N ARG A 29 -6.53 12.92 5.50
CA ARG A 29 -6.00 13.94 6.40
C ARG A 29 -4.74 14.62 5.84
N VAL A 30 -3.73 13.83 5.43
CA VAL A 30 -2.45 14.38 4.94
C VAL A 30 -2.59 15.06 3.58
N THR A 31 -3.57 14.66 2.77
CA THR A 31 -3.90 15.32 1.51
C THR A 31 -4.91 16.46 1.66
N GLU A 32 -5.20 16.90 2.90
CA GLU A 32 -6.09 18.03 3.19
C GLU A 32 -7.52 17.83 2.64
N ASN A 33 -8.00 16.58 2.66
CA ASN A 33 -9.32 16.19 2.13
C ASN A 33 -9.52 16.55 0.64
N ARG A 34 -8.45 16.63 -0.14
CA ARG A 34 -8.53 16.91 -1.59
C ARG A 34 -9.17 15.77 -2.34
N PHE A 35 -9.85 16.09 -3.41
CA PHE A 35 -10.26 15.13 -4.41
C PHE A 35 -9.09 14.84 -5.35
N HIS A 36 -8.85 13.55 -5.63
CA HIS A 36 -7.81 13.10 -6.56
C HIS A 36 -8.46 12.60 -7.84
N GLU A 37 -8.06 13.14 -8.99
CA GLU A 37 -8.63 12.71 -10.26
C GLU A 37 -8.26 11.25 -10.57
N ARG A 38 -7.00 10.89 -10.28
CA ARG A 38 -6.50 9.55 -10.58
C ARG A 38 -5.51 9.05 -9.53
N ALA A 39 -5.80 7.91 -8.91
CA ALA A 39 -4.97 7.29 -7.89
C ALA A 39 -4.51 5.87 -8.29
N LEU A 40 -3.40 5.45 -7.70
CA LEU A 40 -2.89 4.07 -7.78
C LEU A 40 -2.72 3.51 -6.37
N GLU A 41 -3.31 2.34 -6.10
CA GLU A 41 -2.94 1.49 -4.98
C GLU A 41 -1.96 0.42 -5.45
N PHE A 42 -0.73 0.45 -4.92
CA PHE A 42 0.30 -0.55 -5.23
C PHE A 42 0.30 -1.66 -4.17
N GLY A 43 0.22 -2.93 -4.61
CA GLY A 43 0.02 -4.07 -3.72
C GLY A 43 -1.37 -4.04 -3.08
N CYS A 44 -2.39 -3.84 -3.89
CA CYS A 44 -3.76 -3.57 -3.43
C CYS A 44 -4.43 -4.77 -2.74
N GLY A 45 -3.95 -6.00 -2.97
CA GLY A 45 -4.62 -7.21 -2.50
C GLY A 45 -6.08 -7.24 -2.95
N THR A 46 -7.00 -7.33 -1.99
CA THR A 46 -8.45 -7.31 -2.24
C THR A 46 -9.05 -5.89 -2.25
N GLY A 47 -8.22 -4.83 -2.21
CA GLY A 47 -8.63 -3.43 -2.36
C GLY A 47 -9.21 -2.78 -1.11
N LEU A 48 -8.93 -3.29 0.09
CA LEU A 48 -9.56 -2.79 1.32
C LEU A 48 -9.35 -1.29 1.56
N VAL A 49 -8.18 -0.73 1.23
CA VAL A 49 -7.92 0.71 1.37
C VAL A 49 -8.71 1.50 0.33
N SER A 50 -8.65 1.10 -0.93
CA SER A 50 -9.33 1.80 -2.04
C SER A 50 -10.84 1.86 -1.87
N PHE A 51 -11.47 0.82 -1.30
CA PHE A 51 -12.92 0.87 -1.01
C PHE A 51 -13.29 2.00 -0.03
N ASN A 52 -12.37 2.43 0.85
CA ASN A 52 -12.58 3.58 1.74
C ASN A 52 -12.27 4.92 1.07
N LEU A 53 -11.56 4.93 -0.08
CA LEU A 53 -11.17 6.14 -0.81
C LEU A 53 -12.00 6.39 -2.08
N LYS A 54 -12.89 5.48 -2.46
CA LYS A 54 -13.62 5.53 -3.74
C LYS A 54 -14.41 6.81 -3.98
N ASP A 55 -14.94 7.43 -2.90
CA ASP A 55 -15.74 8.66 -2.98
C ASP A 55 -14.87 9.94 -2.95
N LYS A 56 -13.56 9.79 -2.80
CA LYS A 56 -12.54 10.86 -2.79
C LYS A 56 -11.65 10.87 -4.03
N THR A 57 -11.91 9.94 -4.96
CA THR A 57 -11.06 9.72 -6.13
C THR A 57 -11.91 9.52 -7.38
N GLY A 58 -11.51 10.11 -8.49
CA GLY A 58 -12.19 9.96 -9.78
C GLY A 58 -11.99 8.58 -10.37
N GLU A 59 -10.74 8.12 -10.46
CA GLU A 59 -10.37 6.77 -10.91
C GLU A 59 -9.31 6.19 -9.97
N ILE A 60 -9.43 4.92 -9.62
CA ILE A 60 -8.41 4.17 -8.85
C ILE A 60 -7.95 2.97 -9.66
N ILE A 61 -6.66 2.90 -9.96
CA ILE A 61 -6.00 1.71 -10.48
C ILE A 61 -5.50 0.88 -9.29
N LEU A 62 -5.92 -0.38 -9.22
CA LEU A 62 -5.58 -1.28 -8.12
C LEU A 62 -4.61 -2.34 -8.63
N ALA A 63 -3.33 -2.12 -8.38
CA ALA A 63 -2.24 -2.91 -8.94
C ALA A 63 -1.73 -3.96 -7.94
N ASP A 64 -1.71 -5.21 -8.37
CA ASP A 64 -1.15 -6.34 -7.61
C ASP A 64 -0.54 -7.39 -8.55
N THR A 65 0.36 -8.22 -8.02
CA THR A 65 0.95 -9.36 -8.73
C THR A 65 0.16 -10.66 -8.52
N SER A 66 -0.75 -10.72 -7.52
CA SER A 66 -1.54 -11.90 -7.19
C SER A 66 -2.85 -11.91 -7.98
N GLU A 67 -2.98 -12.86 -8.90
CA GLU A 67 -4.23 -13.08 -9.66
C GLU A 67 -5.39 -13.47 -8.74
N GLY A 68 -5.11 -14.24 -7.68
CA GLY A 68 -6.12 -14.63 -6.70
C GLY A 68 -6.69 -13.43 -5.94
N MET A 69 -5.84 -12.49 -5.51
CA MET A 69 -6.27 -11.23 -4.88
C MET A 69 -7.12 -10.39 -5.83
N LEU A 70 -6.63 -10.19 -7.06
CA LEU A 70 -7.34 -9.40 -8.08
C LEU A 70 -8.68 -10.04 -8.49
N LYS A 71 -8.79 -11.35 -8.46
CA LYS A 71 -10.07 -12.04 -8.70
C LYS A 71 -11.09 -11.69 -7.61
N VAL A 72 -10.73 -11.79 -6.33
CA VAL A 72 -11.60 -11.41 -5.21
C VAL A 72 -11.97 -9.92 -5.29
N LEU A 73 -11.00 -9.06 -5.58
CA LEU A 73 -11.22 -7.63 -5.80
C LEU A 73 -12.26 -7.38 -6.89
N ASN A 74 -12.11 -8.01 -8.06
CA ASN A 74 -13.03 -7.83 -9.19
C ASN A 74 -14.45 -8.29 -8.85
N GLU A 75 -14.60 -9.42 -8.15
CA GLU A 75 -15.90 -9.90 -7.67
C GLU A 75 -16.58 -8.87 -6.75
N LYS A 76 -15.83 -8.25 -5.83
CA LYS A 76 -16.32 -7.19 -4.94
C LYS A 76 -16.75 -5.94 -5.70
N ILE A 77 -15.95 -5.51 -6.69
CA ILE A 77 -16.27 -4.35 -7.55
C ILE A 77 -17.59 -4.56 -8.26
N LEU A 78 -17.77 -5.74 -8.88
CA LEU A 78 -19.01 -6.11 -9.58
C LEU A 78 -20.20 -6.18 -8.63
N GLN A 79 -20.08 -6.87 -7.49
CA GLN A 79 -21.15 -7.02 -6.50
C GLN A 79 -21.63 -5.67 -5.93
N LYS A 80 -20.72 -4.72 -5.77
CA LYS A 80 -21.03 -3.39 -5.21
C LYS A 80 -21.32 -2.32 -6.26
N ASN A 81 -21.32 -2.70 -7.56
CA ASN A 81 -21.50 -1.80 -8.69
C ASN A 81 -20.56 -0.57 -8.67
N ILE A 82 -19.28 -0.80 -8.33
CA ILE A 82 -18.26 0.25 -8.31
C ILE A 82 -17.77 0.51 -9.73
N THR A 83 -17.76 1.76 -10.16
CA THR A 83 -17.45 2.13 -11.55
C THR A 83 -16.11 2.84 -11.73
N ASN A 84 -15.49 3.25 -10.64
CA ASN A 84 -14.24 4.03 -10.66
C ASN A 84 -13.02 3.27 -10.12
N MET A 85 -13.10 1.95 -10.02
CA MET A 85 -12.00 1.09 -9.56
C MET A 85 -11.69 0.05 -10.63
N THR A 86 -10.41 -0.02 -11.04
CA THR A 86 -9.95 -0.92 -12.12
C THR A 86 -8.81 -1.79 -11.59
N PRO A 87 -9.00 -3.12 -11.47
CA PRO A 87 -7.91 -4.04 -11.16
C PRO A 87 -6.83 -4.03 -12.25
N TYR A 88 -5.57 -4.07 -11.85
CA TYR A 88 -4.44 -4.05 -12.76
C TYR A 88 -3.40 -5.11 -12.35
N HIS A 89 -3.27 -6.15 -13.16
CA HIS A 89 -2.30 -7.23 -12.89
C HIS A 89 -0.90 -6.80 -13.31
N LEU A 90 -0.02 -6.65 -12.32
CA LEU A 90 1.40 -6.36 -12.54
C LEU A 90 2.14 -7.63 -12.96
N ASN A 91 2.81 -7.57 -14.10
CA ASN A 91 3.64 -8.64 -14.65
C ASN A 91 4.74 -8.05 -15.56
N GLU A 92 5.46 -8.88 -16.32
CA GLU A 92 6.54 -8.44 -17.21
C GLU A 92 6.08 -7.48 -18.32
N VAL A 93 4.82 -7.55 -18.72
CA VAL A 93 4.22 -6.70 -19.77
C VAL A 93 3.55 -5.47 -19.17
N ASN A 94 2.71 -5.69 -18.16
CA ASN A 94 1.96 -4.64 -17.46
C ASN A 94 2.79 -4.11 -16.29
N THR A 95 3.60 -3.12 -16.53
CA THR A 95 4.44 -2.47 -15.51
C THR A 95 3.72 -1.29 -14.87
N LEU A 96 4.24 -0.77 -13.77
CA LEU A 96 3.72 0.47 -13.15
C LEU A 96 3.73 1.64 -14.14
N ARG A 97 4.79 1.78 -14.94
CA ARG A 97 4.92 2.86 -15.93
C ARG A 97 3.86 2.80 -17.02
N SER A 98 3.40 1.60 -17.39
CA SER A 98 2.32 1.44 -18.36
C SER A 98 0.91 1.71 -17.79
N ALA A 99 0.75 1.78 -16.46
CA ALA A 99 -0.52 2.11 -15.82
C ALA A 99 -0.91 3.60 -15.97
N GLY A 100 0.03 4.48 -16.31
CA GLY A 100 -0.19 5.91 -16.58
C GLY A 100 0.29 6.83 -15.46
N ASN A 101 -0.26 8.06 -15.40
CA ASN A 101 0.15 9.08 -14.45
C ASN A 101 -0.92 9.34 -13.39
N PHE A 102 -0.50 9.63 -12.14
CA PHE A 102 -1.37 9.68 -10.97
C PHE A 102 -1.16 10.96 -10.15
N ASP A 103 -2.24 11.44 -9.54
CA ASP A 103 -2.22 12.52 -8.56
C ASP A 103 -1.88 12.01 -7.16
N LEU A 104 -2.18 10.70 -6.92
CA LEU A 104 -1.98 10.02 -5.66
C LEU A 104 -1.51 8.58 -5.92
N VAL A 105 -0.38 8.21 -5.34
CA VAL A 105 0.08 6.81 -5.26
C VAL A 105 0.20 6.42 -3.80
N TYR A 106 -0.37 5.28 -3.41
CA TYR A 106 -0.28 4.79 -2.05
C TYR A 106 -0.12 3.27 -1.99
N THR A 107 0.42 2.81 -0.88
CA THR A 107 0.64 1.39 -0.59
C THR A 107 0.58 1.13 0.90
N LEU A 108 0.04 -0.01 1.31
CA LEU A 108 -0.06 -0.43 2.70
C LEU A 108 0.46 -1.85 2.87
N LEU A 109 1.46 -2.03 3.75
CA LEU A 109 2.02 -3.35 4.12
C LEU A 109 2.45 -4.21 2.90
N THR A 110 3.09 -3.57 1.93
CA THR A 110 3.55 -4.20 0.69
C THR A 110 5.06 -4.09 0.52
N LEU A 111 5.67 -2.95 0.91
CA LEU A 111 7.08 -2.68 0.63
C LEU A 111 8.01 -3.70 1.27
N HIS A 112 7.67 -4.19 2.45
CA HIS A 112 8.50 -5.17 3.15
C HIS A 112 8.58 -6.54 2.44
N HIS A 113 7.75 -6.80 1.41
CA HIS A 113 7.87 -7.97 0.54
C HIS A 113 8.82 -7.75 -0.65
N ILE A 114 9.28 -6.51 -0.90
CA ILE A 114 10.08 -6.16 -2.08
C ILE A 114 11.54 -6.01 -1.68
N ARG A 115 12.43 -6.85 -2.21
CA ARG A 115 13.85 -6.90 -1.83
C ARG A 115 14.61 -5.62 -2.14
N ASP A 116 14.43 -5.06 -3.33
CA ASP A 116 15.07 -3.80 -3.74
C ASP A 116 14.01 -2.75 -4.06
N LEU A 117 13.96 -1.72 -3.22
CA LEU A 117 13.00 -0.61 -3.37
C LEU A 117 13.49 0.47 -4.33
N THR A 118 14.75 0.44 -4.77
CA THR A 118 15.33 1.49 -5.61
C THR A 118 14.61 1.62 -6.96
N PRO A 119 14.40 0.52 -7.72
CA PRO A 119 13.64 0.60 -8.97
C PRO A 119 12.19 1.04 -8.75
N LEU A 120 11.57 0.56 -7.66
CA LEU A 120 10.18 0.89 -7.34
C LEU A 120 10.00 2.39 -7.06
N PHE A 121 10.91 3.01 -6.28
CA PHE A 121 10.83 4.45 -6.00
C PHE A 121 11.08 5.29 -7.23
N SER A 122 11.97 4.85 -8.13
CA SER A 122 12.14 5.47 -9.44
C SER A 122 10.86 5.39 -10.29
N ASP A 123 10.19 4.23 -10.29
CA ASP A 123 8.91 4.07 -11.00
C ASP A 123 7.82 4.96 -10.40
N PHE A 124 7.70 5.02 -9.07
CA PHE A 124 6.77 5.95 -8.40
C PHE A 124 7.06 7.41 -8.78
N ARG A 125 8.35 7.78 -8.79
CA ARG A 125 8.77 9.13 -9.21
C ARG A 125 8.31 9.44 -10.63
N GLU A 126 8.38 8.47 -11.54
CA GLU A 126 8.01 8.65 -12.95
C GLU A 126 6.51 8.80 -13.13
N ILE A 127 5.70 7.92 -12.52
CA ILE A 127 4.25 7.87 -12.72
C ILE A 127 3.46 8.91 -11.91
N ILE A 128 4.04 9.51 -10.87
CA ILE A 128 3.37 10.56 -10.10
C ILE A 128 3.51 11.89 -10.87
N LYS A 129 2.41 12.62 -11.03
CA LYS A 129 2.39 13.95 -11.63
C LYS A 129 3.16 14.97 -10.77
N PRO A 130 3.72 16.06 -11.33
CA PRO A 130 4.24 17.16 -10.52
C PRO A 130 3.19 17.64 -9.49
N GLY A 131 3.60 17.81 -8.24
CA GLY A 131 2.72 18.15 -7.13
C GLY A 131 1.86 17.01 -6.59
N GLY A 132 1.92 15.81 -7.19
CA GLY A 132 1.21 14.62 -6.73
C GLY A 132 1.83 14.01 -5.47
N TRP A 133 1.10 13.11 -4.83
CA TRP A 133 1.41 12.50 -3.55
C TRP A 133 1.91 11.07 -3.69
N LEU A 134 2.92 10.74 -2.88
CA LEU A 134 3.29 9.35 -2.54
C LEU A 134 3.04 9.13 -1.05
N ILE A 135 2.27 8.08 -0.71
CA ILE A 135 1.93 7.75 0.68
C ILE A 135 2.21 6.27 0.93
N LEU A 136 3.10 6.00 1.87
CA LEU A 136 3.59 4.68 2.22
C LEU A 136 3.18 4.32 3.65
N GLY A 137 2.49 3.20 3.84
CA GLY A 137 2.20 2.63 5.14
C GLY A 137 2.88 1.28 5.30
N ASP A 138 3.78 1.12 6.29
CA ASP A 138 4.45 -0.15 6.53
C ASP A 138 4.90 -0.30 7.99
N LEU A 139 5.50 -1.43 8.31
CA LEU A 139 6.04 -1.78 9.62
C LEU A 139 7.29 -0.94 9.94
N TYR A 140 7.37 -0.42 11.17
CA TYR A 140 8.67 -0.07 11.72
C TYR A 140 9.56 -1.30 11.82
N THR A 141 10.88 -1.11 11.83
CA THR A 141 11.85 -2.20 12.01
C THR A 141 11.48 -3.05 13.23
N GLU A 142 11.40 -4.36 13.05
CA GLU A 142 11.00 -5.34 14.05
C GLU A 142 11.98 -6.55 14.07
N ASP A 143 11.78 -7.50 14.98
CA ASP A 143 12.72 -8.62 15.22
C ASP A 143 12.58 -9.81 14.25
N GLY A 144 11.67 -9.73 13.27
CA GLY A 144 11.33 -10.79 12.30
C GLY A 144 10.11 -11.61 12.72
N SER A 145 9.56 -11.37 13.90
CA SER A 145 8.44 -12.15 14.42
C SER A 145 7.09 -11.79 13.79
N PHE A 146 6.99 -10.69 13.07
CA PHE A 146 5.77 -10.37 12.32
C PHE A 146 5.43 -11.45 11.28
N HIS A 147 6.43 -12.06 10.66
CA HIS A 147 6.29 -13.13 9.68
C HIS A 147 6.67 -14.52 10.19
N GLU A 148 6.68 -14.74 11.51
CA GLU A 148 7.07 -16.03 12.14
C GLU A 148 6.32 -17.25 11.56
N GLY A 149 5.06 -17.08 11.18
CA GLY A 149 4.25 -18.13 10.54
C GLY A 149 4.55 -18.39 9.06
N ASP A 150 5.53 -17.73 8.46
CA ASP A 150 5.92 -17.88 7.06
C ASP A 150 7.44 -18.15 6.93
N PRO A 151 7.87 -19.42 7.03
CA PRO A 151 9.30 -19.76 6.99
C PRO A 151 9.97 -19.43 5.65
N GLY A 152 9.21 -19.14 4.61
CA GLY A 152 9.69 -18.70 3.31
C GLY A 152 9.78 -17.18 3.15
N PHE A 153 9.46 -16.40 4.20
CA PHE A 153 9.57 -14.95 4.12
C PHE A 153 11.04 -14.51 4.07
N ASP A 154 11.40 -13.82 3.00
CA ASP A 154 12.75 -13.31 2.72
C ASP A 154 12.79 -11.80 2.43
N GLY A 155 11.73 -11.10 2.85
CA GLY A 155 11.60 -9.65 2.73
C GLY A 155 12.24 -8.88 3.88
N HIS A 156 11.87 -7.60 3.99
CA HIS A 156 12.36 -6.71 5.05
C HIS A 156 11.61 -6.94 6.37
N LYS A 157 12.33 -6.86 7.48
CA LYS A 157 11.76 -6.86 8.83
C LYS A 157 11.30 -5.46 9.24
N GLY A 158 10.46 -4.85 8.39
CA GLY A 158 10.06 -3.45 8.54
C GLY A 158 11.16 -2.47 8.14
N PHE A 159 10.94 -1.19 8.39
CA PHE A 159 11.79 -0.10 7.96
C PHE A 159 11.99 0.94 9.05
N ASP A 160 13.11 1.64 8.98
CA ASP A 160 13.26 2.96 9.59
C ASP A 160 12.65 4.01 8.63
N PRO A 161 11.55 4.70 9.03
CA PRO A 161 10.93 5.70 8.16
C PRO A 161 11.86 6.86 7.80
N GLU A 162 12.87 7.15 8.63
CA GLU A 162 13.85 8.19 8.35
C GLU A 162 14.78 7.80 7.20
N ASP A 163 15.18 6.52 7.13
CA ASP A 163 15.93 5.97 5.99
C ASP A 163 15.11 6.01 4.69
N LEU A 164 13.83 5.66 4.76
CA LEU A 164 12.93 5.77 3.61
C LEU A 164 12.74 7.23 3.19
N ALA A 165 12.59 8.15 4.14
CA ALA A 165 12.47 9.59 3.86
C ALA A 165 13.71 10.13 3.12
N ARG A 166 14.93 9.73 3.55
CA ARG A 166 16.16 10.08 2.84
C ARG A 166 16.20 9.56 1.40
N LYS A 167 15.76 8.31 1.19
CA LYS A 167 15.66 7.73 -0.16
C LYS A 167 14.66 8.48 -1.03
N LEU A 168 13.46 8.78 -0.52
CA LEU A 168 12.46 9.56 -1.26
C LEU A 168 12.97 10.97 -1.58
N PHE A 169 13.67 11.61 -0.66
CA PHE A 169 14.28 12.92 -0.91
C PHE A 169 15.30 12.86 -2.07
N SER A 170 16.12 11.82 -2.13
CA SER A 170 17.07 11.62 -3.22
C SER A 170 16.40 11.35 -4.56
N GLU A 171 15.20 10.75 -4.56
CA GLU A 171 14.36 10.55 -5.75
C GLU A 171 13.58 11.80 -6.17
N GLY A 172 13.72 12.94 -5.47
CA GLY A 172 13.09 14.21 -5.84
C GLY A 172 11.71 14.42 -5.22
N PHE A 173 11.35 13.68 -4.16
CA PHE A 173 10.20 14.02 -3.35
C PHE A 173 10.55 15.09 -2.31
N ARG A 174 9.58 15.93 -1.97
CA ARG A 174 9.70 17.03 -1.01
C ARG A 174 8.55 17.01 -0.01
N ASN A 175 8.65 17.87 1.01
CA ASN A 175 7.64 17.94 2.08
C ASN A 175 7.38 16.58 2.71
N ILE A 176 8.47 15.82 2.93
CA ILE A 176 8.41 14.47 3.45
C ILE A 176 8.19 14.52 4.97
N SER A 177 7.21 13.75 5.44
CA SER A 177 6.92 13.61 6.87
C SER A 177 6.41 12.21 7.15
N TYR A 178 6.55 11.76 8.40
CA TYR A 178 6.03 10.47 8.84
C TYR A 178 5.54 10.52 10.30
N HIS A 179 4.66 9.60 10.63
CA HIS A 179 4.15 9.40 11.99
C HIS A 179 3.60 7.98 12.14
N THR A 180 3.44 7.52 13.38
CA THR A 180 2.75 6.26 13.67
C THR A 180 1.25 6.46 13.55
N PHE A 181 0.57 5.64 12.74
CA PHE A 181 -0.88 5.76 12.55
C PHE A 181 -1.67 4.58 13.14
N HIS A 182 -1.04 3.44 13.37
CA HIS A 182 -1.69 2.25 13.90
C HIS A 182 -0.68 1.31 14.56
N THR A 183 -1.15 0.38 15.39
CA THR A 183 -0.34 -0.71 15.94
C THR A 183 -1.10 -2.03 15.78
N ILE A 184 -0.46 -3.02 15.15
CA ILE A 184 -1.01 -4.37 15.03
C ILE A 184 -0.59 -5.15 16.28
N GLU A 185 -1.56 -5.75 16.96
CA GLU A 185 -1.31 -6.69 18.04
C GLU A 185 -1.52 -8.13 17.53
N LYS A 186 -0.57 -8.99 17.75
CA LYS A 186 -0.71 -10.43 17.45
C LYS A 186 0.15 -11.28 18.38
N VAL A 187 -0.18 -12.57 18.45
CA VAL A 187 0.66 -13.55 19.14
C VAL A 187 1.80 -13.96 18.22
N ALA A 188 3.03 -13.78 18.68
CA ALA A 188 4.26 -14.18 18.00
C ALA A 188 5.29 -14.63 19.05
N GLY A 189 6.04 -15.71 18.79
CA GLY A 189 6.96 -16.29 19.78
C GLY A 189 6.26 -16.75 21.07
N GLY A 190 4.98 -17.12 20.99
CA GLY A 190 4.20 -17.54 22.16
C GLY A 190 3.78 -16.40 23.11
N SER A 191 4.02 -15.15 22.75
CA SER A 191 3.62 -13.96 23.52
C SER A 191 2.87 -12.96 22.66
N ARG A 192 2.08 -12.07 23.30
CA ARG A 192 1.44 -10.94 22.64
C ARG A 192 2.52 -9.90 22.33
N LYS A 193 2.61 -9.50 21.05
CA LYS A 193 3.54 -8.49 20.57
C LYS A 193 2.79 -7.39 19.84
N GLU A 194 3.39 -6.21 19.88
CA GLU A 194 2.93 -5.00 19.20
C GLU A 194 3.83 -4.69 18.02
N PHE A 195 3.21 -4.40 16.88
CA PHE A 195 3.89 -4.04 15.64
C PHE A 195 3.36 -2.68 15.15
N PRO A 196 4.03 -1.57 15.52
CA PRO A 196 3.60 -0.26 15.08
C PRO A 196 3.78 -0.10 13.57
N LEU A 197 2.85 0.65 12.97
CA LEU A 197 2.86 1.02 11.56
C LEU A 197 3.10 2.52 11.43
N PHE A 198 4.02 2.88 10.55
CA PHE A 198 4.16 4.29 10.13
C PHE A 198 3.33 4.58 8.89
N LEU A 199 2.91 5.84 8.76
CA LEU A 199 2.58 6.45 7.50
C LEU A 199 3.67 7.46 7.16
N LEU A 200 4.28 7.32 5.99
CA LEU A 200 5.25 8.26 5.44
C LEU A 200 4.67 8.83 4.15
N HIS A 201 4.72 10.14 3.98
CA HIS A 201 4.24 10.79 2.77
C HIS A 201 5.23 11.82 2.23
N GLY A 202 5.16 12.08 0.94
CA GLY A 202 5.90 13.13 0.26
C GLY A 202 5.20 13.57 -1.02
N ARG A 203 5.59 14.73 -1.54
CA ARG A 203 5.10 15.26 -2.82
C ARG A 203 6.20 15.25 -3.86
N LYS A 204 5.85 14.91 -5.09
CA LYS A 204 6.76 15.09 -6.23
C LYS A 204 6.88 16.57 -6.56
N ASP A 205 8.13 17.06 -6.69
CA ASP A 205 8.42 18.39 -7.25
C ASP A 205 8.00 18.47 -8.73
#